data_4e76d2382dfb7bd7052a948be9b69ad7
#
_entry.id   4e76d2382dfb7bd7052a948be9b69ad7
#
_cell.length_a   1.000
_cell.length_b   1.000
_cell.length_c   1.000
_cell.angle_alpha   90.00
_cell.angle_beta   90.00
_cell.angle_gamma   90.00
#
_symmetry.space_group_name_H-M   'P 1'
#
loop_
_entity.id
_entity.type
_entity.pdbx_description
1 polymer ?
#
loop_
_entity_poly.entity_id
_entity_poly.type
_entity_poly.pdbx_seq_one_letter_code
_entity_poly.pdbx_strand_id
1 'polypeptide(L)'
;MASGYRSSADWTAVARVIAEATDRGIGAARTHELEELRDVVEELAIHADAARDVHGHLVRELLETSYQDGLDGDDIAEVLNRTVSAAGCWNAQVDPTAVAVVLTGALGVAERPEDGTTSVPTPNEVVVAALLVAADLASAAAVDHGPYVTRAVEELRRAQTVEMP
;
A
#
# COMPACT_ATOMS: atom_id res chain seq x y z
N MET A 1 1.20 -19.46 4.75
CA MET A 1 1.08 -19.01 6.15
C MET A 1 -0.10 -18.06 6.29
N ALA A 2 -0.89 -18.26 7.33
CA ALA A 2 -1.97 -17.33 7.63
C ALA A 2 -1.38 -15.99 8.07
N SER A 3 -1.92 -14.90 7.54
CA SER A 3 -1.57 -13.54 7.94
C SER A 3 -2.02 -13.27 9.38
N GLY A 4 -1.27 -12.48 10.13
CA GLY A 4 -1.66 -12.01 11.46
C GLY A 4 -2.75 -10.95 11.46
N TYR A 5 -3.41 -10.75 10.32
CA TYR A 5 -4.52 -9.83 10.19
C TYR A 5 -5.69 -10.23 11.12
N ARG A 6 -6.24 -9.23 11.79
CA ARG A 6 -7.42 -9.41 12.65
C ARG A 6 -8.43 -8.30 12.41
N SER A 7 -9.67 -8.69 12.12
CA SER A 7 -10.77 -7.75 11.99
C SER A 7 -11.29 -7.36 13.38
N SER A 8 -11.72 -6.11 13.53
CA SER A 8 -12.36 -5.63 14.73
C SER A 8 -13.87 -5.48 14.52
N ALA A 9 -14.66 -5.86 15.52
CA ALA A 9 -16.11 -5.68 15.51
C ALA A 9 -16.51 -4.20 15.48
N ASP A 10 -15.62 -3.30 15.94
CA ASP A 10 -15.86 -1.86 15.97
C ASP A 10 -15.64 -1.17 14.63
N TRP A 11 -15.12 -1.89 13.63
CA TRP A 11 -14.87 -1.31 12.31
C TRP A 11 -16.17 -1.21 11.50
N THR A 12 -16.26 -0.14 10.71
CA THR A 12 -17.34 -0.01 9.73
C THR A 12 -17.24 -1.12 8.67
N ALA A 13 -18.32 -1.36 7.93
CA ALA A 13 -18.32 -2.33 6.84
C ALA A 13 -17.26 -1.98 5.78
N VAL A 14 -17.12 -0.69 5.45
CA VAL A 14 -16.11 -0.23 4.49
C VAL A 14 -14.70 -0.50 5.00
N ALA A 15 -14.43 -0.18 6.27
CA ALA A 15 -13.11 -0.44 6.87
C ALA A 15 -12.74 -1.91 6.84
N ARG A 16 -13.69 -2.80 7.10
CA ARG A 16 -13.47 -4.25 7.01
C ARG A 16 -13.17 -4.70 5.59
N VAL A 17 -13.92 -4.19 4.61
CA VAL A 17 -13.69 -4.53 3.19
C VAL A 17 -12.27 -4.12 2.79
N ILE A 18 -11.86 -2.90 3.12
CA ILE A 18 -10.52 -2.39 2.78
C ILE A 18 -9.45 -3.24 3.46
N ALA A 19 -9.62 -3.53 4.75
CA ALA A 19 -8.64 -4.32 5.51
C ALA A 19 -8.48 -5.73 4.94
N GLU A 20 -9.58 -6.42 4.71
CA GLU A 20 -9.56 -7.79 4.18
C GLU A 20 -8.99 -7.84 2.76
N ALA A 21 -9.41 -6.92 1.91
CA ALA A 21 -8.92 -6.84 0.53
C ALA A 21 -7.43 -6.49 0.51
N THR A 22 -6.98 -5.55 1.33
CA THR A 22 -5.57 -5.17 1.42
C THR A 22 -4.72 -6.35 1.89
N ASP A 23 -5.14 -7.05 2.93
CA ASP A 23 -4.43 -8.23 3.44
C ASP A 23 -4.32 -9.31 2.36
N ARG A 24 -5.41 -9.61 1.68
CA ARG A 24 -5.43 -10.59 0.58
C ARG A 24 -4.53 -10.15 -0.58
N GLY A 25 -4.57 -8.86 -0.93
CA GLY A 25 -3.77 -8.31 -2.02
C GLY A 25 -2.27 -8.38 -1.77
N ILE A 26 -1.84 -8.04 -0.56
CA ILE A 26 -0.43 -8.17 -0.18
C ILE A 26 -0.01 -9.64 -0.19
N GLY A 27 -0.85 -10.51 0.37
CA GLY A 27 -0.61 -11.96 0.34
C GLY A 27 -0.48 -12.50 -1.07
N ALA A 28 -1.37 -12.09 -1.98
CA ALA A 28 -1.33 -12.48 -3.39
C ALA A 28 -0.05 -11.98 -4.07
N ALA A 29 0.39 -10.76 -3.77
CA ALA A 29 1.64 -10.22 -4.31
C ALA A 29 2.86 -11.00 -3.80
N ARG A 30 2.87 -11.40 -2.54
CA ARG A 30 3.97 -12.17 -1.95
C ARG A 30 4.05 -13.60 -2.48
N THR A 31 2.91 -14.17 -2.89
CA THR A 31 2.85 -15.53 -3.46
C THR A 31 2.70 -15.53 -4.98
N HIS A 32 2.75 -14.37 -5.62
CA HIS A 32 2.71 -14.17 -7.07
C HIS A 32 1.40 -14.67 -7.72
N GLU A 33 0.28 -14.41 -7.07
CA GLU A 33 -1.06 -14.79 -7.54
C GLU A 33 -1.71 -13.60 -8.27
N LEU A 34 -1.45 -13.49 -9.56
CA LEU A 34 -1.84 -12.32 -10.36
C LEU A 34 -3.35 -12.11 -10.44
N GLU A 35 -4.14 -13.19 -10.61
CA GLU A 35 -5.59 -13.09 -10.71
C GLU A 35 -6.21 -12.58 -9.41
N GLU A 36 -5.75 -13.11 -8.27
CA GLU A 36 -6.21 -12.67 -6.96
C GLU A 36 -5.85 -11.19 -6.72
N LEU A 37 -4.66 -10.77 -7.14
CA LEU A 37 -4.25 -9.37 -7.04
C LEU A 37 -5.19 -8.48 -7.85
N ARG A 38 -5.53 -8.87 -9.08
CA ARG A 38 -6.45 -8.10 -9.93
C ARG A 38 -7.84 -7.98 -9.32
N ASP A 39 -8.37 -9.07 -8.77
CA ASP A 39 -9.68 -9.06 -8.11
C ASP A 39 -9.70 -8.11 -6.92
N VAL A 40 -8.65 -8.15 -6.10
CA VAL A 40 -8.49 -7.25 -4.96
C VAL A 40 -8.43 -5.79 -5.39
N VAL A 41 -7.70 -5.49 -6.44
CA VAL A 41 -7.57 -4.13 -6.97
C VAL A 41 -8.94 -3.57 -7.39
N GLU A 42 -9.74 -4.36 -8.08
CA GLU A 42 -11.10 -3.96 -8.47
C GLU A 42 -11.98 -3.69 -7.24
N GLU A 43 -11.88 -4.53 -6.24
CA GLU A 43 -12.63 -4.39 -4.98
C GLU A 43 -12.21 -3.11 -4.23
N LEU A 44 -10.91 -2.85 -4.12
CA LEU A 44 -10.39 -1.65 -3.45
C LEU A 44 -10.67 -0.36 -4.21
N ALA A 45 -10.73 -0.41 -5.53
CA ALA A 45 -11.01 0.76 -6.36
C ALA A 45 -12.39 1.37 -6.08
N ILE A 46 -13.35 0.58 -5.60
CA ILE A 46 -14.66 1.06 -5.19
C ILE A 46 -14.55 2.05 -4.03
N HIS A 47 -13.53 1.90 -3.19
CA HIS A 47 -13.27 2.73 -2.02
C HIS A 47 -11.90 3.41 -2.12
N ALA A 48 -11.60 3.99 -3.29
CA ALA A 48 -10.26 4.46 -3.63
C ALA A 48 -9.64 5.43 -2.61
N ASP A 49 -10.41 6.42 -2.15
CA ASP A 49 -9.89 7.44 -1.22
C ASP A 49 -9.55 6.85 0.15
N ALA A 50 -10.46 6.07 0.71
CA ALA A 50 -10.24 5.42 2.00
C ALA A 50 -9.11 4.38 1.91
N ALA A 51 -9.04 3.63 0.81
CA ALA A 51 -7.95 2.69 0.56
C ALA A 51 -6.60 3.41 0.47
N ARG A 52 -6.56 4.57 -0.18
CA ARG A 52 -5.33 5.39 -0.27
C ARG A 52 -4.83 5.80 1.11
N ASP A 53 -5.72 6.23 1.99
CA ASP A 53 -5.36 6.62 3.36
C ASP A 53 -4.80 5.43 4.15
N VAL A 54 -5.46 4.28 4.08
CA VAL A 54 -4.98 3.05 4.73
C VAL A 54 -3.61 2.65 4.19
N HIS A 55 -3.45 2.66 2.87
CA HIS A 55 -2.20 2.27 2.22
C HIS A 55 -1.06 3.24 2.56
N GLY A 56 -1.35 4.53 2.70
CA GLY A 56 -0.36 5.52 3.12
C GLY A 56 0.20 5.21 4.50
N HIS A 57 -0.65 4.93 5.47
CA HIS A 57 -0.24 4.55 6.82
C HIS A 57 0.53 3.22 6.84
N LEU A 58 0.04 2.24 6.09
CA LEU A 58 0.64 0.92 5.99
C LEU A 58 2.07 0.99 5.43
N VAL A 59 2.24 1.66 4.31
CA VAL A 59 3.55 1.80 3.65
C VAL A 59 4.51 2.59 4.53
N ARG A 60 4.04 3.68 5.14
CA ARG A 60 4.85 4.47 6.05
C ARG A 60 5.39 3.63 7.21
N GLU A 61 4.54 2.83 7.84
CA GLU A 61 4.96 2.00 8.97
C GLU A 61 5.95 0.92 8.54
N LEU A 62 5.74 0.32 7.37
CA LEU A 62 6.69 -0.64 6.80
C LEU A 62 8.04 0.01 6.47
N LEU A 63 8.04 1.23 5.94
CA LEU A 63 9.26 1.98 5.70
C LEU A 63 10.00 2.29 7.01
N GLU A 64 9.29 2.69 8.05
CA GLU A 64 9.87 2.95 9.37
C GLU A 64 10.49 1.69 9.97
N THR A 65 9.89 0.54 9.72
CA THR A 65 10.45 -0.76 10.17
C THR A 65 11.76 -1.08 9.47
N SER A 66 11.85 -0.82 8.18
CA SER A 66 13.02 -1.14 7.37
C SER A 66 14.15 -0.10 7.48
N TYR A 67 13.81 1.15 7.75
CA TYR A 67 14.76 2.29 7.75
C TYR A 67 14.66 3.06 9.06
N GLN A 68 15.03 2.41 10.17
CA GLN A 68 14.90 2.96 11.52
C GLN A 68 15.77 4.21 11.75
N ASP A 69 16.88 4.35 11.03
CA ASP A 69 17.81 5.49 11.14
C ASP A 69 17.48 6.64 10.19
N GLY A 70 16.36 6.54 9.48
CA GLY A 70 15.93 7.54 8.50
C GLY A 70 16.00 7.03 7.08
N LEU A 71 15.30 7.70 6.21
CA LEU A 71 15.15 7.34 4.81
C LEU A 71 15.63 8.48 3.93
N ASP A 72 16.53 8.20 3.00
CA ASP A 72 17.01 9.19 2.03
C ASP A 72 16.48 8.89 0.62
N GLY A 73 16.85 9.75 -0.34
CA GLY A 73 16.40 9.61 -1.74
C GLY A 73 16.91 8.33 -2.39
N ASP A 74 18.09 7.85 -2.03
CA ASP A 74 18.65 6.62 -2.56
C ASP A 74 17.87 5.41 -2.06
N ASP A 75 17.42 5.43 -0.81
CA ASP A 75 16.57 4.38 -0.23
C ASP A 75 15.23 4.30 -0.96
N ILE A 76 14.62 5.45 -1.25
CA ILE A 76 13.36 5.52 -2.01
C ILE A 76 13.55 4.93 -3.40
N ALA A 77 14.62 5.32 -4.09
CA ALA A 77 14.95 4.81 -5.41
C ALA A 77 15.16 3.29 -5.40
N GLU A 78 15.82 2.78 -4.36
CA GLU A 78 16.04 1.34 -4.19
C GLU A 78 14.71 0.58 -4.04
N VAL A 79 13.81 1.06 -3.19
CA VAL A 79 12.49 0.45 -3.00
C VAL A 79 11.70 0.47 -4.30
N LEU A 80 11.70 1.60 -5.01
CA LEU A 80 11.01 1.73 -6.29
C LEU A 80 11.53 0.71 -7.31
N ASN A 81 12.85 0.67 -7.51
CA ASN A 81 13.47 -0.23 -8.48
C ASN A 81 13.25 -1.70 -8.13
N ARG A 82 13.37 -2.04 -6.87
CA ARG A 82 13.15 -3.40 -6.38
C ARG A 82 11.70 -3.84 -6.58
N THR A 83 10.74 -2.95 -6.27
CA THR A 83 9.31 -3.23 -6.45
C THR A 83 8.96 -3.48 -7.92
N VAL A 84 9.43 -2.61 -8.81
CA VAL A 84 9.19 -2.73 -10.25
C VAL A 84 9.81 -4.00 -10.81
N SER A 85 11.05 -4.28 -10.43
CA SER A 85 11.77 -5.48 -10.89
C SER A 85 11.11 -6.78 -10.40
N ALA A 86 10.73 -6.82 -9.14
CA ALA A 86 10.07 -7.99 -8.56
C ALA A 86 8.72 -8.26 -9.24
N ALA A 87 7.94 -7.22 -9.50
CA ALA A 87 6.65 -7.35 -10.20
C ALA A 87 6.85 -7.91 -11.61
N GLY A 88 7.87 -7.46 -12.32
CA GLY A 88 8.18 -7.94 -13.67
C GLY A 88 8.50 -9.43 -13.74
N CYS A 89 9.03 -9.99 -12.65
CA CYS A 89 9.40 -11.42 -12.61
C CYS A 89 8.20 -12.37 -12.71
N TRP A 90 7.01 -11.91 -12.33
CA TRP A 90 5.78 -12.72 -12.41
C TRP A 90 4.68 -12.04 -13.24
N ASN A 91 5.10 -11.17 -14.15
CA ASN A 91 4.24 -10.47 -15.10
C ASN A 91 3.17 -9.55 -14.45
N ALA A 92 3.41 -9.10 -13.25
CA ALA A 92 2.59 -8.07 -12.66
C ALA A 92 3.03 -6.72 -13.25
N GLN A 93 2.10 -6.02 -13.89
CA GLN A 93 2.40 -4.73 -14.46
C GLN A 93 2.20 -3.63 -13.41
N VAL A 94 3.21 -2.82 -13.20
CA VAL A 94 3.15 -1.69 -12.29
C VAL A 94 3.77 -0.46 -12.97
N ASP A 95 3.10 0.67 -12.84
CA ASP A 95 3.61 1.95 -13.32
C ASP A 95 4.63 2.50 -12.30
N PRO A 96 5.90 2.72 -12.69
CA PRO A 96 6.89 3.32 -11.79
C PRO A 96 6.46 4.67 -11.21
N THR A 97 5.71 5.47 -11.97
CA THR A 97 5.18 6.75 -11.49
C THR A 97 4.18 6.52 -10.34
N ALA A 98 3.34 5.50 -10.46
CA ALA A 98 2.41 5.14 -9.38
C ALA A 98 3.16 4.70 -8.12
N VAL A 99 4.24 3.95 -8.26
CA VAL A 99 5.09 3.55 -7.13
C VAL A 99 5.69 4.79 -6.45
N ALA A 100 6.19 5.74 -7.23
CA ALA A 100 6.73 6.99 -6.69
C ALA A 100 5.65 7.78 -5.94
N VAL A 101 4.43 7.85 -6.47
CA VAL A 101 3.29 8.51 -5.82
C VAL A 101 2.98 7.85 -4.47
N VAL A 102 2.99 6.53 -4.41
CA VAL A 102 2.75 5.78 -3.15
C VAL A 102 3.83 6.10 -2.12
N LEU A 103 5.09 6.06 -2.50
CA LEU A 103 6.21 6.30 -1.59
C LEU A 103 6.25 7.74 -1.09
N THR A 104 6.10 8.72 -1.96
CA THR A 104 6.09 10.13 -1.58
C THR A 104 4.85 10.47 -0.74
N GLY A 105 3.70 9.90 -1.08
CA GLY A 105 2.48 10.06 -0.30
C GLY A 105 2.60 9.52 1.11
N ALA A 106 3.22 8.34 1.28
CA ALA A 106 3.45 7.75 2.59
C ALA A 106 4.37 8.61 3.46
N LEU A 107 5.32 9.31 2.84
CA LEU A 107 6.27 10.20 3.54
C LEU A 107 5.71 11.61 3.77
N GLY A 108 4.51 11.90 3.27
CA GLY A 108 3.90 13.22 3.40
C GLY A 108 4.50 14.27 2.46
N VAL A 109 5.26 13.85 1.45
CA VAL A 109 5.84 14.74 0.46
C VAL A 109 4.92 14.78 -0.75
N ALA A 110 4.19 15.87 -0.92
CA ALA A 110 3.34 16.06 -2.08
C ALA A 110 4.16 16.71 -3.21
N GLU A 111 4.61 15.88 -4.16
CA GLU A 111 5.19 16.42 -5.38
C GLU A 111 4.06 16.70 -6.37
N ARG A 112 3.90 17.97 -6.71
CA ARG A 112 3.09 18.33 -7.86
C ARG A 112 3.91 18.08 -9.11
N PRO A 113 3.38 17.37 -10.12
CA PRO A 113 4.05 17.30 -11.41
C PRO A 113 4.18 18.72 -11.95
N GLU A 114 5.40 19.22 -12.09
CA GLU A 114 5.69 20.59 -12.50
C GLU A 114 5.31 20.87 -13.96
N ASP A 115 5.25 19.84 -14.77
CA ASP A 115 4.91 19.97 -16.19
C ASP A 115 3.70 19.12 -16.50
N GLY A 116 2.62 19.69 -17.03
CA GLY A 116 1.41 19.00 -17.43
C GLY A 116 1.60 17.90 -18.50
N THR A 117 2.81 17.37 -18.61
CA THR A 117 3.19 16.32 -19.55
C THR A 117 3.27 14.93 -18.91
N THR A 118 3.25 14.84 -17.57
CA THR A 118 3.27 13.55 -16.88
C THR A 118 1.84 13.09 -16.66
N SER A 119 1.51 11.93 -17.19
CA SER A 119 0.22 11.29 -16.99
C SER A 119 0.05 10.98 -15.51
N VAL A 120 -1.06 11.42 -14.91
CA VAL A 120 -1.40 11.12 -13.52
C VAL A 120 -1.86 9.68 -13.44
N PRO A 121 -1.30 8.85 -12.54
CA PRO A 121 -1.75 7.46 -12.39
C PRO A 121 -3.22 7.37 -12.01
N THR A 122 -3.91 6.38 -12.56
CA THR A 122 -5.30 6.09 -12.21
C THR A 122 -5.37 5.55 -10.76
N PRO A 123 -6.55 5.64 -10.11
CA PRO A 123 -6.72 5.03 -8.78
C PRO A 123 -6.34 3.54 -8.75
N ASN A 124 -6.68 2.78 -9.78
CA ASN A 124 -6.30 1.35 -9.87
C ASN A 124 -4.78 1.17 -9.91
N GLU A 125 -4.08 1.97 -10.69
CA GLU A 125 -2.62 1.91 -10.78
C GLU A 125 -1.97 2.22 -9.43
N VAL A 126 -2.52 3.19 -8.69
CA VAL A 126 -2.03 3.54 -7.35
C VAL A 126 -2.28 2.41 -6.36
N VAL A 127 -3.45 1.75 -6.41
CA VAL A 127 -3.76 0.60 -5.56
C VAL A 127 -2.80 -0.55 -5.83
N VAL A 128 -2.58 -0.90 -7.09
CA VAL A 128 -1.62 -1.95 -7.48
C VAL A 128 -0.23 -1.62 -6.92
N ALA A 129 0.23 -0.40 -7.12
CA ALA A 129 1.54 0.03 -6.66
C ALA A 129 1.66 -0.08 -5.13
N ALA A 130 0.63 0.35 -4.40
CA ALA A 130 0.63 0.28 -2.93
C ALA A 130 0.75 -1.16 -2.41
N LEU A 131 -0.01 -2.08 -3.00
CA LEU A 131 0.02 -3.49 -2.61
C LEU A 131 1.39 -4.12 -2.92
N LEU A 132 1.97 -3.80 -4.07
CA LEU A 132 3.28 -4.31 -4.47
C LEU A 132 4.40 -3.74 -3.61
N VAL A 133 4.36 -2.46 -3.28
CA VAL A 133 5.32 -1.82 -2.37
C VAL A 133 5.24 -2.46 -0.98
N ALA A 134 4.03 -2.62 -0.45
CA ALA A 134 3.83 -3.23 0.87
C ALA A 134 4.33 -4.67 0.89
N ALA A 135 4.07 -5.45 -0.16
CA ALA A 135 4.55 -6.82 -0.28
C ALA A 135 6.08 -6.88 -0.34
N ASP A 136 6.69 -6.00 -1.11
CA ASP A 136 8.15 -5.92 -1.22
C ASP A 136 8.80 -5.58 0.14
N LEU A 137 8.29 -4.54 0.80
CA LEU A 137 8.83 -4.11 2.09
C LEU A 137 8.65 -5.18 3.17
N ALA A 138 7.49 -5.81 3.24
CA ALA A 138 7.24 -6.88 4.20
C ALA A 138 8.12 -8.09 3.95
N SER A 139 8.32 -8.46 2.69
CA SER A 139 9.19 -9.58 2.31
C SER A 139 10.66 -9.29 2.61
N ALA A 140 11.13 -8.08 2.29
CA ALA A 140 12.50 -7.67 2.55
C ALA A 140 12.80 -7.63 4.06
N ALA A 141 11.85 -7.19 4.88
CA ALA A 141 11.99 -7.14 6.33
C ALA A 141 11.69 -8.48 7.01
N ALA A 142 11.19 -9.46 6.25
CA ALA A 142 10.76 -10.77 6.75
C ALA A 142 9.72 -10.66 7.88
N VAL A 143 8.75 -9.75 7.70
CA VAL A 143 7.67 -9.53 8.67
C VAL A 143 6.32 -9.99 8.13
N ASP A 144 5.40 -10.30 9.04
CA ASP A 144 4.01 -10.57 8.71
C ASP A 144 3.31 -9.21 8.46
N HIS A 145 2.68 -9.06 7.32
CA HIS A 145 2.00 -7.81 6.95
C HIS A 145 0.66 -7.61 7.66
N GLY A 146 0.05 -8.67 8.18
CA GLY A 146 -1.28 -8.61 8.80
C GLY A 146 -1.42 -7.58 9.92
N PRO A 147 -0.54 -7.57 10.93
CA PRO A 147 -0.59 -6.57 12.00
C PRO A 147 -0.47 -5.13 11.49
N TYR A 148 0.31 -4.90 10.43
CA TYR A 148 0.46 -3.58 9.82
C TYR A 148 -0.86 -3.12 9.17
N VAL A 149 -1.56 -4.01 8.50
CA VAL A 149 -2.89 -3.74 7.93
C VAL A 149 -3.87 -3.33 9.02
N THR A 150 -3.90 -4.11 10.11
CA THR A 150 -4.78 -3.83 11.25
C THR A 150 -4.51 -2.43 11.82
N ARG A 151 -3.25 -2.09 12.06
CA ARG A 151 -2.89 -0.77 12.61
C ARG A 151 -3.22 0.38 11.66
N ALA A 152 -3.03 0.18 10.35
CA ALA A 152 -3.34 1.20 9.36
C ALA A 152 -4.84 1.53 9.35
N VAL A 153 -5.69 0.52 9.43
CA VAL A 153 -7.14 0.71 9.50
C VAL A 153 -7.55 1.37 10.83
N GLU A 154 -6.91 1.02 11.93
CA GLU A 154 -7.15 1.66 13.22
C GLU A 154 -6.79 3.17 13.16
N GLU A 155 -5.73 3.53 12.47
CA GLU A 155 -5.35 4.95 12.29
C GLU A 155 -6.40 5.71 11.49
N LEU A 156 -6.93 5.11 10.42
CA LEU A 156 -8.02 5.71 9.65
C LEU A 156 -9.24 5.96 10.54
N ARG A 157 -9.58 4.99 11.36
CA ARG A 157 -10.71 5.09 12.29
C ARG A 157 -10.51 6.22 13.29
N ARG A 158 -9.32 6.34 13.86
CA ARG A 158 -8.98 7.44 14.81
C ARG A 158 -9.11 8.80 14.15
N ALA A 159 -8.61 8.95 12.93
CA ALA A 159 -8.70 10.19 12.17
C ALA A 159 -10.16 10.60 11.94
N GLN A 160 -11.01 9.66 11.59
CA GLN A 160 -12.44 9.90 11.39
C GLN A 160 -13.15 10.30 12.69
N THR A 161 -12.75 9.74 13.82
CA THR A 161 -13.33 10.04 15.12
C THR A 161 -12.95 11.44 15.61
N VAL A 162 -11.73 11.87 15.32
CA VAL A 162 -11.22 13.21 15.72
C VAL A 162 -11.89 14.33 14.92
N GLU A 163 -12.26 14.08 13.67
CA GLU A 163 -12.91 15.07 12.80
C GLU A 163 -14.40 15.26 13.10
N MET A 164 -15.02 14.40 13.90
CA MET A 164 -16.40 14.55 14.32
C MET A 164 -16.47 15.38 15.61
N PRO A 165 -17.20 16.52 15.60
CA PRO A 165 -17.41 17.28 16.84
C PRO A 165 -18.34 16.53 17.82
#